data_d48cc1c35ab90abf7e13dbc1d6117ffc
#
_entry.id   d48cc1c35ab90abf7e13dbc1d6117ffc
#
_cell.length_a   1.000
_cell.length_b   1.000
_cell.length_c   1.000
_cell.angle_alpha   90.00
_cell.angle_beta   90.00
_cell.angle_gamma   90.00
#
_symmetry.space_group_name_H-M   'P 1'
#
loop_
_entity.id
_entity.type
_entity.pdbx_description
1 polymer ?
#
loop_
_entity_poly.entity_id
_entity_poly.type
_entity_poly.pdbx_seq_one_letter_code
_entity_poly.pdbx_strand_id
1 'polypeptide(L)'
;MGCDFQGIFALPQENRVLGVTMATILADNVGLDFPIYGMQRSLRRALVQSATGGFINKKDLQHRHVTVTALTGVSFQLSDGDRLALVGHNGAGKSSLLKVLAGIYYPTSGEVWVDGKITSLFELTLGIDSEDTGYETIVTAGMLHGMTQSEIESKIPEIEQFSELGEYLSLPVRTYSMGMTTRLGFSLATVFEPEILLLDEGIGAGDARFTDRASARLKELAKKSAILVLASHTDDLIRSICNKAALMNSGRLVKIGPVDEILSEYHTEKARSELQATPG
;
A
#
# COMPACT_ATOMS: atom_id res chain seq x y z
N MET A 1 -17.55 -22.51 -7.38
CA MET A 1 -17.51 -22.26 -5.93
C MET A 1 -16.86 -20.90 -5.75
N GLY A 2 -17.69 -19.85 -5.61
CA GLY A 2 -17.20 -18.49 -5.39
C GLY A 2 -16.65 -18.40 -3.97
N CYS A 3 -15.39 -18.07 -3.83
CA CYS A 3 -14.83 -17.67 -2.55
C CYS A 3 -15.34 -16.26 -2.24
N ASP A 4 -16.31 -16.17 -1.33
CA ASP A 4 -16.72 -14.90 -0.74
C ASP A 4 -15.55 -14.34 0.09
N PHE A 5 -14.76 -13.45 -0.51
CA PHE A 5 -13.71 -12.69 0.18
C PHE A 5 -14.28 -11.60 1.11
N GLN A 6 -15.61 -11.43 1.18
CA GLN A 6 -16.28 -10.41 2.00
C GLN A 6 -16.41 -10.78 3.49
N GLY A 7 -15.99 -11.99 3.92
CA GLY A 7 -16.28 -12.50 5.27
C GLY A 7 -15.21 -12.27 6.35
N ILE A 8 -14.02 -11.74 6.02
CA ILE A 8 -12.86 -11.80 6.94
C ILE A 8 -12.65 -10.49 7.73
N PHE A 9 -13.27 -9.38 7.31
CA PHE A 9 -13.07 -8.05 7.92
C PHE A 9 -14.38 -7.29 8.18
N ALA A 10 -15.42 -7.97 8.69
CA ALA A 10 -16.67 -7.28 9.04
C ALA A 10 -16.55 -6.59 10.40
N LEU A 11 -16.85 -5.28 10.46
CA LEU A 11 -16.99 -4.52 11.71
C LEU A 11 -17.96 -5.22 12.67
N PRO A 12 -17.74 -5.17 14.00
CA PRO A 12 -18.73 -5.54 15.01
C PRO A 12 -20.04 -4.79 14.73
N GLN A 13 -21.18 -5.47 14.85
CA GLN A 13 -22.51 -4.94 14.46
C GLN A 13 -22.91 -3.64 15.18
N GLU A 14 -22.24 -3.28 16.26
CA GLU A 14 -22.53 -2.07 17.06
C GLU A 14 -22.21 -0.75 16.33
N ASN A 15 -21.41 -0.76 15.27
CA ASN A 15 -21.02 0.45 14.52
C ASN A 15 -21.80 0.66 13.19
N ARG A 16 -22.81 -0.15 12.90
CA ARG A 16 -23.69 0.06 11.74
C ARG A 16 -24.80 1.04 12.10
N VAL A 17 -24.52 2.33 12.04
CA VAL A 17 -25.52 3.38 12.16
C VAL A 17 -26.08 3.71 10.79
N LEU A 18 -27.36 3.32 10.59
CA LEU A 18 -28.29 3.87 9.57
C LEU A 18 -27.77 3.95 8.12
N GLY A 19 -27.79 2.83 7.37
CA GLY A 19 -28.07 2.85 5.91
C GLY A 19 -27.12 3.58 4.95
N VAL A 20 -26.09 4.27 5.44
CA VAL A 20 -25.02 4.89 4.66
C VAL A 20 -23.75 4.12 4.99
N THR A 21 -23.25 3.34 4.06
CA THR A 21 -21.94 2.67 4.16
C THR A 21 -20.87 3.73 4.10
N MET A 22 -20.41 4.21 5.26
CA MET A 22 -19.25 5.09 5.35
C MET A 22 -18.00 4.22 5.38
N ALA A 23 -17.04 4.50 4.50
CA ALA A 23 -15.77 3.78 4.50
C ALA A 23 -15.06 3.93 5.86
N THR A 24 -14.53 2.83 6.40
CA THR A 24 -13.86 2.82 7.70
C THR A 24 -12.67 1.87 7.69
N ILE A 25 -11.57 2.27 8.32
CA ILE A 25 -10.43 1.40 8.66
C ILE A 25 -10.23 1.46 10.17
N LEU A 26 -10.19 0.31 10.83
CA LEU A 26 -9.84 0.17 12.23
C LEU A 26 -8.69 -0.83 12.35
N ALA A 27 -7.56 -0.38 12.88
CA ALA A 27 -6.43 -1.21 13.26
C ALA A 27 -6.35 -1.22 14.80
N ASP A 28 -6.34 -2.40 15.41
CA ASP A 28 -6.24 -2.57 16.86
C ASP A 28 -5.08 -3.48 17.23
N ASN A 29 -4.07 -2.89 17.87
CA ASN A 29 -2.88 -3.56 18.40
C ASN A 29 -2.17 -4.46 17.35
N VAL A 30 -2.10 -4.01 16.10
CA VAL A 30 -1.59 -4.77 14.96
C VAL A 30 -0.10 -5.02 15.09
N GLY A 31 0.30 -6.30 15.04
CA GLY A 31 1.67 -6.74 14.92
C GLY A 31 1.87 -7.61 13.70
N LEU A 32 3.07 -7.56 13.12
CA LEU A 32 3.45 -8.39 11.97
C LEU A 32 4.88 -8.90 12.12
N ASP A 33 5.02 -10.21 12.16
CA ASP A 33 6.26 -10.93 12.29
C ASP A 33 6.52 -11.84 11.10
N PHE A 34 7.74 -11.80 10.56
CA PHE A 34 8.19 -12.67 9.47
C PHE A 34 9.17 -13.72 10.01
N PRO A 35 8.81 -15.02 10.08
CA PRO A 35 9.74 -16.08 10.44
C PRO A 35 10.72 -16.36 9.29
N ILE A 36 12.03 -16.34 9.58
CA ILE A 36 13.08 -16.70 8.61
C ILE A 36 13.51 -18.13 8.88
N TYR A 37 13.21 -19.02 7.95
CA TYR A 37 13.57 -20.43 8.01
C TYR A 37 14.92 -20.69 7.32
N GLY A 38 15.68 -21.67 7.83
CA GLY A 38 16.83 -22.25 7.12
C GLY A 38 18.12 -21.45 7.11
N MET A 39 18.28 -20.42 7.92
CA MET A 39 19.55 -19.66 7.98
C MET A 39 20.70 -20.43 8.61
N GLN A 40 21.83 -20.53 7.90
CA GLN A 40 23.10 -21.04 8.44
C GLN A 40 23.61 -20.10 9.57
N ARG A 41 24.32 -20.66 10.56
CA ARG A 41 24.83 -19.93 11.75
C ARG A 41 25.68 -18.69 11.41
N SER A 42 26.39 -18.70 10.28
CA SER A 42 27.23 -17.58 9.82
C SER A 42 26.43 -16.37 9.34
N LEU A 43 25.32 -16.61 8.60
CA LEU A 43 24.43 -15.56 8.10
C LEU A 43 23.60 -14.91 9.24
N ARG A 44 23.28 -15.69 10.29
CA ARG A 44 22.60 -15.14 11.48
C ARG A 44 23.40 -14.04 12.17
N ARG A 45 24.74 -14.18 12.26
CA ARG A 45 25.62 -13.16 12.86
C ARG A 45 25.73 -11.91 11.99
N ALA A 46 25.81 -12.05 10.65
CA ALA A 46 25.93 -10.95 9.73
C ALA A 46 24.64 -10.09 9.70
N LEU A 47 23.45 -10.70 9.73
CA LEU A 47 22.17 -9.99 9.74
C LEU A 47 21.90 -9.23 11.05
N VAL A 48 22.35 -9.76 12.18
CA VAL A 48 22.26 -9.08 13.49
C VAL A 48 23.10 -7.80 13.52
N GLN A 49 24.18 -7.72 12.72
CA GLN A 49 25.05 -6.55 12.62
C GLN A 49 24.60 -5.53 11.55
N SER A 50 23.78 -5.93 10.57
CA SER A 50 23.43 -5.11 9.40
C SER A 50 21.94 -4.76 9.33
N ALA A 51 21.16 -4.95 10.39
CA ALA A 51 19.72 -4.71 10.37
C ALA A 51 19.37 -3.21 10.22
N THR A 52 19.41 -2.74 9.00
CA THR A 52 18.78 -1.51 8.55
C THR A 52 17.35 -1.85 8.09
N GLY A 53 16.35 -1.78 8.99
CA GLY A 53 14.95 -1.89 8.57
C GLY A 53 14.10 -3.01 9.17
N GLY A 54 14.21 -3.27 10.46
CA GLY A 54 13.35 -4.19 11.20
C GLY A 54 14.01 -4.62 12.51
N PHE A 55 13.23 -4.80 13.56
CA PHE A 55 13.76 -5.30 14.85
C PHE A 55 13.92 -6.82 14.80
N ILE A 56 15.15 -7.31 14.95
CA ILE A 56 15.41 -8.73 15.18
C ILE A 56 15.22 -9.02 16.67
N ASN A 57 14.26 -9.86 17.00
CA ASN A 57 14.02 -10.27 18.38
C ASN A 57 15.16 -11.19 18.88
N LYS A 58 16.05 -10.65 19.73
CA LYS A 58 17.22 -11.39 20.25
C LYS A 58 16.86 -12.56 21.17
N LYS A 59 15.62 -12.64 21.69
CA LYS A 59 15.18 -13.74 22.56
C LYS A 59 15.06 -15.07 21.81
N ASP A 60 14.85 -15.04 20.48
CA ASP A 60 14.68 -16.27 19.68
C ASP A 60 15.99 -16.88 19.16
N LEU A 61 17.15 -16.29 19.50
CA LEU A 61 18.46 -16.82 19.07
C LEU A 61 18.76 -18.24 19.64
N GLN A 62 18.05 -18.67 20.67
CA GLN A 62 18.15 -20.03 21.20
C GLN A 62 17.25 -21.04 20.48
N HIS A 63 16.24 -20.59 19.75
CA HIS A 63 15.35 -21.43 18.96
C HIS A 63 15.74 -21.39 17.48
N ARG A 64 15.38 -22.43 16.71
CA ARG A 64 15.78 -22.65 15.32
C ARG A 64 15.31 -21.58 14.30
N HIS A 65 14.56 -20.58 14.73
CA HIS A 65 13.95 -19.56 13.86
C HIS A 65 14.35 -18.15 14.29
N VAL A 66 14.75 -17.33 13.31
CA VAL A 66 14.93 -15.88 13.49
C VAL A 66 13.65 -15.21 13.02
N THR A 67 13.07 -14.37 13.86
CA THR A 67 11.87 -13.61 13.50
C THR A 67 12.23 -12.14 13.26
N VAL A 68 11.77 -11.58 12.16
CA VAL A 68 11.86 -10.14 11.87
C VAL A 68 10.52 -9.52 12.15
N THR A 69 10.45 -8.66 13.16
CA THR A 69 9.25 -7.91 13.50
C THR A 69 9.16 -6.68 12.61
N ALA A 70 8.13 -6.61 11.79
CA ALA A 70 7.86 -5.49 10.89
C ALA A 70 6.89 -4.47 11.47
N LEU A 71 5.91 -4.92 12.28
CA LEU A 71 4.95 -4.05 12.97
C LEU A 71 4.79 -4.50 14.43
N THR A 72 4.57 -3.54 15.34
CA THR A 72 4.39 -3.80 16.76
C THR A 72 3.33 -2.87 17.33
N GLY A 73 2.15 -3.41 17.68
CA GLY A 73 1.13 -2.70 18.45
C GLY A 73 0.60 -1.45 17.78
N VAL A 74 0.38 -1.49 16.45
CA VAL A 74 -0.14 -0.36 15.69
C VAL A 74 -1.65 -0.27 15.90
N SER A 75 -2.15 0.87 16.40
CA SER A 75 -3.58 1.11 16.60
C SER A 75 -3.96 2.50 16.09
N PHE A 76 -4.98 2.56 15.23
CA PHE A 76 -5.59 3.79 14.74
C PHE A 76 -6.95 3.51 14.09
N GLN A 77 -7.72 4.59 13.89
CA GLN A 77 -8.98 4.55 13.17
C GLN A 77 -9.02 5.66 12.12
N LEU A 78 -9.53 5.32 10.93
CA LEU A 78 -9.81 6.25 9.85
C LEU A 78 -11.28 6.13 9.46
N SER A 79 -11.87 7.26 9.10
CA SER A 79 -13.25 7.40 8.64
C SER A 79 -13.28 8.17 7.33
N ASP A 80 -14.45 8.23 6.73
CA ASP A 80 -14.71 8.99 5.51
C ASP A 80 -14.17 10.43 5.62
N GLY A 81 -13.44 10.88 4.58
CA GLY A 81 -12.73 12.16 4.54
C GLY A 81 -11.31 12.14 5.10
N ASP A 82 -10.87 11.04 5.75
CA ASP A 82 -9.52 10.93 6.27
C ASP A 82 -8.50 10.62 5.15
N ARG A 83 -7.45 11.43 5.11
CA ARG A 83 -6.30 11.30 4.19
C ARG A 83 -5.03 11.26 4.99
N LEU A 84 -4.57 10.04 5.29
CA LEU A 84 -3.44 9.77 6.17
C LEU A 84 -2.15 9.60 5.38
N ALA A 85 -1.13 10.42 5.68
CA ALA A 85 0.23 10.16 5.25
C ALA A 85 0.97 9.29 6.27
N LEU A 86 1.64 8.23 5.84
CA LEU A 86 2.59 7.47 6.64
C LEU A 86 3.99 8.04 6.42
N VAL A 87 4.58 8.60 7.47
CA VAL A 87 5.89 9.27 7.47
C VAL A 87 6.85 8.50 8.36
N GLY A 88 8.11 8.38 7.96
CA GLY A 88 9.14 7.66 8.71
C GLY A 88 10.29 7.21 7.83
N HIS A 89 11.43 6.84 8.42
CA HIS A 89 12.61 6.37 7.70
C HIS A 89 12.35 5.08 6.88
N ASN A 90 13.28 4.72 5.99
CA ASN A 90 13.22 3.45 5.29
C ASN A 90 13.27 2.30 6.30
N GLY A 91 12.36 1.32 6.16
CA GLY A 91 12.22 0.23 7.13
C GLY A 91 11.40 0.57 8.38
N ALA A 92 10.78 1.76 8.47
CA ALA A 92 9.89 2.10 9.60
C ALA A 92 8.60 1.27 9.65
N GLY A 93 8.30 0.46 8.62
CA GLY A 93 7.12 -0.41 8.56
C GLY A 93 5.97 0.12 7.70
N LYS A 94 6.14 1.26 6.99
CA LYS A 94 5.09 1.90 6.17
C LYS A 94 4.47 0.96 5.13
N SER A 95 5.28 0.37 4.26
CA SER A 95 4.82 -0.57 3.21
C SER A 95 4.24 -1.86 3.81
N SER A 96 4.77 -2.32 4.97
CA SER A 96 4.22 -3.47 5.69
C SER A 96 2.82 -3.17 6.22
N LEU A 97 2.61 -1.98 6.76
CA LEU A 97 1.29 -1.53 7.22
C LEU A 97 0.31 -1.42 6.05
N LEU A 98 0.70 -0.80 4.93
CA LEU A 98 -0.13 -0.75 3.72
C LEU A 98 -0.55 -2.14 3.24
N LYS A 99 0.36 -3.13 3.24
CA LYS A 99 0.05 -4.51 2.84
C LYS A 99 -0.87 -5.23 3.82
N VAL A 100 -0.78 -4.92 5.10
CA VAL A 100 -1.75 -5.42 6.09
C VAL A 100 -3.13 -4.79 5.86
N LEU A 101 -3.21 -3.48 5.64
CA LEU A 101 -4.49 -2.80 5.35
C LEU A 101 -5.12 -3.31 4.05
N ALA A 102 -4.32 -3.63 3.04
CA ALA A 102 -4.77 -4.23 1.77
C ALA A 102 -5.19 -5.70 1.88
N GLY A 103 -5.02 -6.34 3.07
CA GLY A 103 -5.31 -7.76 3.24
C GLY A 103 -4.29 -8.71 2.60
N ILE A 104 -3.14 -8.20 2.11
CA ILE A 104 -2.07 -9.01 1.52
C ILE A 104 -1.30 -9.76 2.62
N TYR A 105 -1.08 -9.12 3.76
CA TYR A 105 -0.49 -9.74 4.93
C TYR A 105 -1.51 -9.83 6.07
N TYR A 106 -1.60 -11.01 6.67
CA TYR A 106 -2.36 -11.18 7.90
C TYR A 106 -1.52 -10.77 9.11
N PRO A 107 -2.06 -9.94 10.03
CA PRO A 107 -1.36 -9.60 11.26
C PRO A 107 -1.08 -10.87 12.09
N THR A 108 0.10 -10.94 12.70
CA THR A 108 0.48 -12.03 13.62
C THR A 108 -0.11 -11.81 15.02
N SER A 109 -0.50 -10.58 15.34
CA SER A 109 -1.24 -10.19 16.55
C SER A 109 -2.09 -8.96 16.27
N GLY A 110 -3.14 -8.78 17.07
CA GLY A 110 -4.13 -7.73 16.87
C GLY A 110 -5.02 -8.01 15.65
N GLU A 111 -5.82 -7.03 15.27
CA GLU A 111 -6.84 -7.19 14.24
C GLU A 111 -6.96 -5.93 13.38
N VAL A 112 -7.38 -6.11 12.12
CA VAL A 112 -7.72 -5.02 11.20
C VAL A 112 -9.11 -5.26 10.64
N TRP A 113 -9.96 -4.24 10.71
CA TRP A 113 -11.27 -4.22 10.08
C TRP A 113 -11.31 -3.13 9.03
N VAL A 114 -11.83 -3.44 7.87
CA VAL A 114 -12.00 -2.51 6.76
C VAL A 114 -13.41 -2.66 6.21
N ASP A 115 -14.13 -1.54 6.13
CA ASP A 115 -15.42 -1.44 5.46
C ASP A 115 -15.27 -0.47 4.28
N GLY A 116 -15.47 -0.95 3.06
CA GLY A 116 -15.26 -0.24 1.81
C GLY A 116 -14.35 -0.97 0.82
N LYS A 117 -14.46 -0.62 -0.47
CA LYS A 117 -13.65 -1.20 -1.55
C LYS A 117 -12.24 -0.62 -1.53
N ILE A 118 -11.25 -1.50 -1.30
CA ILE A 118 -9.83 -1.11 -1.32
C ILE A 118 -9.28 -1.20 -2.74
N THR A 119 -8.55 -0.17 -3.16
CA THR A 119 -7.62 -0.23 -4.29
C THR A 119 -6.22 0.13 -3.81
N SER A 120 -5.26 -0.77 -4.07
CA SER A 120 -3.85 -0.56 -3.77
C SER A 120 -3.06 -0.32 -5.05
N LEU A 121 -2.22 0.72 -5.08
CA LEU A 121 -1.40 1.07 -6.24
C LEU A 121 0.09 0.74 -6.05
N PHE A 122 0.44 -0.14 -5.14
CA PHE A 122 1.83 -0.53 -4.91
C PHE A 122 2.22 -1.89 -5.51
N GLU A 123 1.25 -2.66 -6.02
CA GLU A 123 1.48 -3.94 -6.71
C GLU A 123 0.69 -3.98 -8.03
N LEU A 124 0.99 -3.03 -8.92
CA LEU A 124 0.26 -2.80 -10.18
C LEU A 124 0.28 -3.99 -11.15
N THR A 125 1.22 -4.91 -10.99
CA THR A 125 1.37 -6.10 -11.84
C THR A 125 0.82 -7.36 -11.20
N LEU A 126 0.31 -7.27 -9.96
CA LEU A 126 -0.24 -8.42 -9.27
C LEU A 126 -1.53 -8.89 -9.97
N GLY A 127 -1.58 -10.19 -10.27
CA GLY A 127 -2.73 -10.79 -10.95
C GLY A 127 -2.74 -10.64 -12.48
N ILE A 128 -1.71 -10.02 -13.08
CA ILE A 128 -1.53 -10.00 -14.53
C ILE A 128 -0.88 -11.33 -14.95
N ASP A 129 -1.59 -12.12 -15.76
CA ASP A 129 -1.01 -13.30 -16.40
C ASP A 129 -0.18 -12.87 -17.60
N SER A 130 1.05 -13.35 -17.68
CA SER A 130 1.97 -13.02 -18.78
C SER A 130 1.54 -13.62 -20.13
N GLU A 131 0.74 -14.67 -20.12
CA GLU A 131 0.25 -15.32 -21.33
C GLU A 131 -1.01 -14.66 -21.89
N ASP A 132 -1.75 -13.92 -21.06
CA ASP A 132 -2.92 -13.16 -21.49
C ASP A 132 -2.50 -11.96 -22.37
N THR A 133 -3.36 -11.59 -23.30
CA THR A 133 -3.28 -10.30 -24.01
C THR A 133 -3.66 -9.16 -23.07
N GLY A 134 -3.29 -7.92 -23.44
CA GLY A 134 -3.72 -6.74 -22.70
C GLY A 134 -5.24 -6.64 -22.55
N TYR A 135 -5.99 -6.98 -23.60
CA TYR A 135 -7.46 -6.99 -23.55
C TYR A 135 -8.01 -8.08 -22.60
N GLU A 136 -7.47 -9.29 -22.64
CA GLU A 136 -7.85 -10.36 -21.71
C GLU A 136 -7.54 -9.95 -20.26
N THR A 137 -6.40 -9.31 -20.04
CA THR A 137 -6.03 -8.75 -18.73
C THR A 137 -7.06 -7.71 -18.25
N ILE A 138 -7.53 -6.82 -19.14
CA ILE A 138 -8.58 -5.83 -18.82
C ILE A 138 -9.88 -6.54 -18.40
N VAL A 139 -10.28 -7.56 -19.14
CA VAL A 139 -11.51 -8.34 -18.84
C VAL A 139 -11.36 -9.06 -17.49
N THR A 140 -10.25 -9.74 -17.28
CA THR A 140 -9.96 -10.46 -16.02
C THR A 140 -9.97 -9.51 -14.82
N ALA A 141 -9.32 -8.35 -14.94
CA ALA A 141 -9.30 -7.34 -13.89
C ALA A 141 -10.72 -6.82 -13.57
N GLY A 142 -11.51 -6.49 -14.59
CA GLY A 142 -12.90 -6.05 -14.41
C GLY A 142 -13.77 -7.10 -13.71
N MET A 143 -13.64 -8.38 -14.12
CA MET A 143 -14.36 -9.49 -13.47
C MET A 143 -13.96 -9.64 -11.98
N LEU A 144 -12.69 -9.51 -11.65
CA LEU A 144 -12.19 -9.54 -10.27
C LEU A 144 -12.77 -8.40 -9.42
N HIS A 145 -13.04 -7.24 -10.05
CA HIS A 145 -13.74 -6.12 -9.42
C HIS A 145 -15.28 -6.27 -9.39
N GLY A 146 -15.81 -7.43 -9.84
CA GLY A 146 -17.25 -7.74 -9.82
C GLY A 146 -18.07 -7.02 -10.89
N MET A 147 -17.41 -6.53 -11.97
CA MET A 147 -18.08 -5.83 -13.07
C MET A 147 -18.73 -6.82 -14.04
N THR A 148 -19.84 -6.38 -14.63
CA THR A 148 -20.45 -7.05 -15.77
C THR A 148 -19.65 -6.83 -17.05
N GLN A 149 -19.82 -7.70 -18.04
CA GLN A 149 -19.17 -7.59 -19.35
C GLN A 149 -19.39 -6.19 -19.99
N SER A 150 -20.61 -5.68 -19.94
CA SER A 150 -20.96 -4.37 -20.50
C SER A 150 -20.24 -3.21 -19.79
N GLU A 151 -20.09 -3.29 -18.47
CA GLU A 151 -19.34 -2.29 -17.69
C GLU A 151 -17.86 -2.32 -18.05
N ILE A 152 -17.27 -3.51 -18.21
CA ILE A 152 -15.87 -3.69 -18.63
C ILE A 152 -15.67 -3.07 -20.03
N GLU A 153 -16.51 -3.44 -20.99
CA GLU A 153 -16.44 -2.90 -22.36
C GLU A 153 -16.52 -1.38 -22.39
N SER A 154 -17.33 -0.77 -21.53
CA SER A 154 -17.43 0.68 -21.41
C SER A 154 -16.15 1.36 -20.92
N LYS A 155 -15.28 0.62 -20.20
CA LYS A 155 -14.01 1.13 -19.64
C LYS A 155 -12.81 0.93 -20.57
N ILE A 156 -12.90 0.05 -21.57
CA ILE A 156 -11.80 -0.22 -22.51
C ILE A 156 -11.28 1.07 -23.16
N PRO A 157 -12.10 1.97 -23.72
CA PRO A 157 -11.60 3.17 -24.36
C PRO A 157 -10.78 4.09 -23.42
N GLU A 158 -11.17 4.18 -22.14
CA GLU A 158 -10.43 4.95 -21.13
C GLU A 158 -9.08 4.32 -20.85
N ILE A 159 -9.01 2.98 -20.74
CA ILE A 159 -7.77 2.23 -20.50
C ILE A 159 -6.83 2.35 -21.71
N GLU A 160 -7.34 2.20 -22.94
CA GLU A 160 -6.58 2.39 -24.18
C GLU A 160 -5.94 3.77 -24.26
N GLN A 161 -6.74 4.81 -24.02
CA GLN A 161 -6.30 6.19 -24.04
C GLN A 161 -5.25 6.49 -22.98
N PHE A 162 -5.43 5.96 -21.76
CA PHE A 162 -4.52 6.26 -20.67
C PHE A 162 -3.22 5.47 -20.76
N SER A 163 -3.28 4.18 -21.11
CA SER A 163 -2.09 3.33 -21.22
C SER A 163 -1.21 3.69 -22.41
N GLU A 164 -1.80 4.22 -23.51
CA GLU A 164 -1.13 4.49 -24.78
C GLU A 164 -0.43 3.27 -25.38
N LEU A 165 -0.96 2.07 -25.14
CA LEU A 165 -0.36 0.83 -25.62
C LEU A 165 -0.77 0.49 -27.06
N GLY A 166 -1.89 1.05 -27.55
CA GLY A 166 -2.35 0.86 -28.94
C GLY A 166 -2.49 -0.63 -29.30
N GLU A 167 -1.90 -1.03 -30.43
CA GLU A 167 -1.97 -2.41 -30.93
C GLU A 167 -1.33 -3.45 -30.01
N TYR A 168 -0.43 -3.01 -29.09
CA TYR A 168 0.16 -3.93 -28.12
C TYR A 168 -0.88 -4.59 -27.22
N LEU A 169 -2.04 -3.94 -26.97
CA LEU A 169 -3.12 -4.55 -26.17
C LEU A 169 -3.65 -5.87 -26.77
N SER A 170 -3.43 -6.11 -28.07
CA SER A 170 -3.77 -7.38 -28.72
C SER A 170 -2.67 -8.45 -28.57
N LEU A 171 -1.51 -8.12 -27.99
CA LEU A 171 -0.39 -9.03 -27.83
C LEU A 171 -0.28 -9.55 -26.39
N PRO A 172 0.31 -10.75 -26.18
CA PRO A 172 0.54 -11.27 -24.85
C PRO A 172 1.44 -10.36 -23.99
N VAL A 173 1.10 -10.19 -22.70
CA VAL A 173 1.79 -9.29 -21.78
C VAL A 173 3.26 -9.66 -21.60
N ARG A 174 3.66 -10.93 -21.78
CA ARG A 174 5.08 -11.32 -21.77
C ARG A 174 5.95 -10.61 -22.82
N THR A 175 5.32 -10.00 -23.85
CA THR A 175 6.03 -9.22 -24.89
C THR A 175 6.21 -7.76 -24.49
N TYR A 176 5.62 -7.33 -23.36
CA TYR A 176 5.69 -5.95 -22.91
C TYR A 176 7.02 -5.63 -22.23
N SER A 177 7.45 -4.39 -22.36
CA SER A 177 8.49 -3.84 -21.50
C SER A 177 7.93 -3.62 -20.08
N MET A 178 8.79 -3.51 -19.07
CA MET A 178 8.38 -3.16 -17.71
C MET A 178 7.52 -1.89 -17.67
N GLY A 179 7.89 -0.86 -18.46
CA GLY A 179 7.13 0.38 -18.55
C GLY A 179 5.72 0.16 -19.12
N MET A 180 5.56 -0.70 -20.15
CA MET A 180 4.26 -1.03 -20.73
C MET A 180 3.38 -1.79 -19.74
N THR A 181 3.94 -2.76 -19.03
CA THR A 181 3.21 -3.50 -17.99
C THR A 181 2.77 -2.57 -16.85
N THR A 182 3.65 -1.64 -16.44
CA THR A 182 3.32 -0.64 -15.42
C THR A 182 2.20 0.29 -15.90
N ARG A 183 2.22 0.74 -17.17
CA ARG A 183 1.16 1.58 -17.74
C ARG A 183 -0.17 0.84 -17.77
N LEU A 184 -0.19 -0.43 -18.19
CA LEU A 184 -1.40 -1.25 -18.19
C LEU A 184 -1.93 -1.42 -16.75
N GLY A 185 -1.08 -1.87 -15.83
CA GLY A 185 -1.45 -2.08 -14.43
C GLY A 185 -1.97 -0.81 -13.74
N PHE A 186 -1.31 0.34 -13.99
CA PHE A 186 -1.76 1.63 -13.48
C PHE A 186 -3.11 2.05 -14.07
N SER A 187 -3.32 1.85 -15.38
CA SER A 187 -4.59 2.15 -16.04
C SER A 187 -5.72 1.32 -15.45
N LEU A 188 -5.49 0.02 -15.24
CA LEU A 188 -6.43 -0.89 -14.63
C LEU A 188 -6.76 -0.47 -13.19
N ALA A 189 -5.74 -0.25 -12.36
CA ALA A 189 -5.92 0.09 -10.96
C ALA A 189 -6.61 1.46 -10.75
N THR A 190 -6.57 2.35 -11.75
CA THR A 190 -7.12 3.71 -11.64
C THR A 190 -8.42 3.94 -12.40
N VAL A 191 -8.86 3.00 -13.23
CA VAL A 191 -10.15 3.10 -13.93
C VAL A 191 -11.34 2.79 -13.02
N PHE A 192 -11.10 2.04 -11.94
CA PHE A 192 -12.07 1.74 -10.91
C PHE A 192 -12.01 2.82 -9.83
N GLU A 193 -13.15 3.41 -9.47
CA GLU A 193 -13.20 4.42 -8.41
C GLU A 193 -13.15 3.74 -7.04
N PRO A 194 -12.05 3.88 -6.27
CA PRO A 194 -11.93 3.26 -4.96
C PRO A 194 -12.67 4.05 -3.88
N GLU A 195 -13.25 3.35 -2.90
CA GLU A 195 -13.69 3.96 -1.65
C GLU A 195 -12.48 4.22 -0.75
N ILE A 196 -11.55 3.25 -0.70
CA ILE A 196 -10.30 3.31 0.07
C ILE A 196 -9.13 3.17 -0.87
N LEU A 197 -8.28 4.19 -0.91
CA LEU A 197 -7.10 4.24 -1.77
C LEU A 197 -5.82 4.08 -0.94
N LEU A 198 -5.02 3.04 -1.25
CA LEU A 198 -3.73 2.80 -0.61
C LEU A 198 -2.60 3.04 -1.60
N LEU A 199 -1.70 3.96 -1.27
CA LEU A 199 -0.58 4.38 -2.13
C LEU A 199 0.76 4.14 -1.43
N ASP A 200 1.73 3.55 -2.14
CA ASP A 200 3.14 3.54 -1.72
C ASP A 200 3.97 4.33 -2.74
N GLU A 201 5.05 4.94 -2.32
CA GLU A 201 5.90 5.85 -3.10
C GLU A 201 6.45 5.27 -4.41
N GLY A 202 6.34 3.96 -4.62
CA GLY A 202 6.91 3.23 -5.76
C GLY A 202 6.24 3.44 -7.14
N ILE A 203 5.33 4.42 -7.33
CA ILE A 203 4.58 4.60 -8.59
C ILE A 203 5.42 5.27 -9.70
N GLY A 204 6.74 5.35 -9.54
CA GLY A 204 7.66 6.07 -10.44
C GLY A 204 8.23 5.26 -11.61
N ALA A 205 7.60 4.19 -12.08
CA ALA A 205 8.10 3.42 -13.22
C ALA A 205 7.44 3.85 -14.54
N GLY A 206 8.09 4.76 -15.27
CA GLY A 206 7.62 5.21 -16.58
C GLY A 206 8.47 6.34 -17.13
N ASP A 207 8.18 6.76 -18.37
CA ASP A 207 8.74 8.00 -18.89
C ASP A 207 8.14 9.23 -18.20
N ALA A 208 8.79 10.39 -18.33
CA ALA A 208 8.38 11.63 -17.66
C ALA A 208 6.93 12.03 -18.00
N ARG A 209 6.49 11.83 -19.27
CA ARG A 209 5.13 12.19 -19.70
C ARG A 209 4.06 11.32 -19.05
N PHE A 210 4.33 10.02 -18.87
CA PHE A 210 3.43 9.12 -18.16
C PHE A 210 3.38 9.47 -16.66
N THR A 211 4.53 9.80 -16.06
CA THR A 211 4.62 10.18 -14.65
C THR A 211 3.77 11.40 -14.32
N ASP A 212 3.78 12.43 -15.19
CA ASP A 212 2.94 13.62 -15.00
C ASP A 212 1.45 13.30 -15.06
N ARG A 213 1.01 12.48 -16.03
CA ARG A 213 -0.39 12.04 -16.16
C ARG A 213 -0.82 11.15 -15.01
N ALA A 214 0.03 10.22 -14.61
CA ALA A 214 -0.20 9.37 -13.46
C ALA A 214 -0.37 10.18 -12.18
N SER A 215 0.49 11.19 -11.97
CA SER A 215 0.39 12.11 -10.83
C SER A 215 -0.91 12.91 -10.82
N ALA A 216 -1.35 13.40 -11.99
CA ALA A 216 -2.62 14.10 -12.12
C ALA A 216 -3.81 13.16 -11.80
N ARG A 217 -3.81 11.94 -12.35
CA ARG A 217 -4.83 10.92 -12.10
C ARG A 217 -4.90 10.53 -10.63
N LEU A 218 -3.75 10.36 -9.98
CA LEU A 218 -3.68 10.06 -8.54
C LEU A 218 -4.30 11.16 -7.68
N LYS A 219 -4.03 12.42 -8.01
CA LYS A 219 -4.64 13.55 -7.30
C LYS A 219 -6.15 13.58 -7.44
N GLU A 220 -6.69 13.22 -8.61
CA GLU A 220 -8.13 13.10 -8.83
C GLU A 220 -8.74 11.96 -8.01
N LEU A 221 -8.11 10.76 -8.06
CA LEU A 221 -8.57 9.60 -7.28
C LEU A 221 -8.51 9.87 -5.78
N ALA A 222 -7.43 10.49 -5.30
CA ALA A 222 -7.29 10.87 -3.91
C ALA A 222 -8.37 11.86 -3.44
N LYS A 223 -8.89 12.72 -4.33
CA LYS A 223 -10.01 13.62 -4.04
C LYS A 223 -11.35 12.91 -3.98
N LYS A 224 -11.53 11.88 -4.82
CA LYS A 224 -12.78 11.12 -4.93
C LYS A 224 -12.90 10.00 -3.89
N SER A 225 -11.78 9.43 -3.44
CA SER A 225 -11.79 8.36 -2.44
C SER A 225 -12.30 8.86 -1.09
N ALA A 226 -13.06 8.02 -0.41
CA ALA A 226 -13.55 8.28 0.95
C ALA A 226 -12.38 8.30 1.94
N ILE A 227 -11.47 7.31 1.84
CA ILE A 227 -10.25 7.25 2.66
C ILE A 227 -9.03 7.13 1.74
N LEU A 228 -7.96 7.86 2.11
CA LEU A 228 -6.64 7.72 1.50
C LEU A 228 -5.61 7.35 2.58
N VAL A 229 -4.75 6.35 2.29
CA VAL A 229 -3.51 6.12 3.04
C VAL A 229 -2.34 6.16 2.08
N LEU A 230 -1.41 7.10 2.28
CA LEU A 230 -0.25 7.36 1.44
C LEU A 230 1.04 7.15 2.23
N ALA A 231 1.93 6.26 1.79
CA ALA A 231 3.33 6.27 2.22
C ALA A 231 4.17 7.08 1.23
N SER A 232 4.76 8.18 1.66
CA SER A 232 5.61 9.03 0.83
C SER A 232 6.69 9.73 1.65
N HIS A 233 7.77 10.11 0.98
CA HIS A 233 8.85 10.95 1.49
C HIS A 233 8.80 12.38 0.91
N THR A 234 7.84 12.67 0.02
CA THR A 234 7.70 13.94 -0.66
C THR A 234 6.73 14.84 0.10
N ASP A 235 7.26 15.79 0.86
CA ASP A 235 6.49 16.72 1.69
C ASP A 235 5.41 17.47 0.91
N ASP A 236 5.73 17.99 -0.28
CA ASP A 236 4.78 18.75 -1.10
C ASP A 236 3.58 17.89 -1.53
N LEU A 237 3.82 16.62 -1.85
CA LEU A 237 2.76 15.69 -2.18
C LEU A 237 1.86 15.44 -0.95
N ILE A 238 2.48 15.14 0.20
CA ILE A 238 1.77 14.92 1.46
C ILE A 238 0.90 16.13 1.81
N ARG A 239 1.44 17.34 1.78
CA ARG A 239 0.70 18.58 2.06
C ARG A 239 -0.43 18.86 1.08
N SER A 240 -0.26 18.42 -0.19
CA SER A 240 -1.26 18.70 -1.23
C SER A 240 -2.49 17.82 -1.16
N ILE A 241 -2.39 16.62 -0.58
CA ILE A 241 -3.47 15.62 -0.64
C ILE A 241 -3.85 15.00 0.72
N CYS A 242 -3.01 15.14 1.77
CA CYS A 242 -3.29 14.57 3.08
C CYS A 242 -3.74 15.64 4.09
N ASN A 243 -4.64 15.27 5.01
CA ASN A 243 -5.09 16.12 6.11
C ASN A 243 -4.55 15.66 7.48
N LYS A 244 -4.05 14.43 7.56
CA LYS A 244 -3.41 13.84 8.73
C LYS A 244 -2.10 13.18 8.33
N ALA A 245 -1.17 13.08 9.27
CA ALA A 245 0.04 12.28 9.11
C ALA A 245 0.27 11.39 10.33
N ALA A 246 0.89 10.24 10.11
CA ALA A 246 1.28 9.28 11.12
C ALA A 246 2.81 9.11 11.08
N LEU A 247 3.48 9.42 12.18
CA LEU A 247 4.91 9.16 12.35
C LEU A 247 5.12 7.69 12.72
N MET A 248 5.84 6.98 11.87
CA MET A 248 6.22 5.60 12.09
C MET A 248 7.71 5.48 12.39
N ASN A 249 8.05 4.73 13.41
CA ASN A 249 9.41 4.40 13.75
C ASN A 249 9.53 2.93 14.18
N SER A 250 10.40 2.18 13.50
CA SER A 250 10.74 0.79 13.87
C SER A 250 9.51 -0.11 14.07
N GLY A 251 8.56 -0.05 13.12
CA GLY A 251 7.34 -0.86 13.13
C GLY A 251 6.25 -0.37 14.09
N ARG A 252 6.46 0.77 14.74
CA ARG A 252 5.50 1.37 15.69
C ARG A 252 4.93 2.66 15.14
N LEU A 253 3.67 2.89 15.44
CA LEU A 253 3.04 4.18 15.26
C LEU A 253 3.34 5.04 16.49
N VAL A 254 4.14 6.09 16.29
CA VAL A 254 4.59 6.98 17.38
C VAL A 254 3.52 8.02 17.68
N LYS A 255 2.98 8.64 16.63
CA LYS A 255 2.02 9.73 16.75
C LYS A 255 1.20 9.90 15.47
N ILE A 256 -0.07 10.30 15.62
CA ILE A 256 -0.91 10.79 14.53
C ILE A 256 -1.31 12.23 14.84
N GLY A 257 -1.29 13.10 13.84
CA GLY A 257 -1.66 14.49 14.00
C GLY A 257 -1.78 15.24 12.67
N PRO A 258 -1.92 16.57 12.72
CA PRO A 258 -1.87 17.44 11.54
C PRO A 258 -0.58 17.26 10.75
N VAL A 259 -0.68 17.36 9.41
CA VAL A 259 0.44 17.10 8.50
C VAL A 259 1.70 17.91 8.87
N ASP A 260 1.56 19.23 9.06
CA ASP A 260 2.72 20.12 9.30
C ASP A 260 3.41 19.81 10.64
N GLU A 261 2.64 19.45 11.67
CA GLU A 261 3.17 19.08 12.98
C GLU A 261 4.04 17.82 12.88
N ILE A 262 3.50 16.78 12.25
CA ILE A 262 4.19 15.49 12.10
C ILE A 262 5.40 15.59 11.19
N LEU A 263 5.32 16.32 10.08
CA LEU A 263 6.48 16.55 9.20
C LEU A 263 7.60 17.31 9.92
N SER A 264 7.26 18.34 10.71
CA SER A 264 8.25 19.08 11.50
C SER A 264 8.96 18.19 12.53
N GLU A 265 8.19 17.31 13.22
CA GLU A 265 8.73 16.36 14.18
C GLU A 265 9.66 15.34 13.49
N TYR A 266 9.23 14.78 12.36
CA TYR A 266 10.03 13.86 11.55
C TYR A 266 11.35 14.45 11.10
N HIS A 267 11.36 15.68 10.56
CA HIS A 267 12.60 16.34 10.13
C HIS A 267 13.53 16.66 11.30
N THR A 268 12.97 17.00 12.45
CA THR A 268 13.77 17.24 13.67
C THR A 268 14.43 15.95 14.15
N GLU A 269 13.71 14.82 14.16
CA GLU A 269 14.29 13.54 14.53
C GLU A 269 15.35 13.08 13.54
N LYS A 270 15.09 13.23 12.24
CA LYS A 270 16.03 12.90 11.16
C LYS A 270 17.34 13.68 11.30
N ALA A 271 17.28 14.99 11.51
CA ALA A 271 18.45 15.83 11.70
C ALA A 271 19.27 15.41 12.95
N ARG A 272 18.61 15.07 14.05
CA ARG A 272 19.29 14.57 15.26
C ARG A 272 20.00 13.24 15.02
N SER A 273 19.38 12.33 14.27
CA SER A 273 19.97 11.02 13.94
C SER A 273 21.19 11.14 13.04
N GLU A 274 21.16 12.07 12.07
CA GLU A 274 22.29 12.35 11.16
C GLU A 274 23.48 12.96 11.91
N LEU A 275 23.25 13.86 12.88
CA LEU A 275 24.29 14.43 13.72
C LEU A 275 24.97 13.41 14.63
N GLN A 276 24.23 12.37 15.07
CA GLN A 276 24.78 11.29 15.91
C GLN A 276 25.51 10.21 15.10
N ALA A 277 25.25 10.11 13.80
CA ALA A 277 25.87 9.12 12.91
C ALA A 277 27.20 9.59 12.30
N THR A 278 27.60 10.85 12.44
CA THR A 278 28.87 11.38 11.95
C THR A 278 29.96 11.10 13.00
N PRO A 279 30.86 10.11 12.83
CA PRO A 279 32.00 9.90 13.71
C PRO A 279 32.98 11.06 13.48
N GLY A 280 33.39 11.72 14.57
CA GLY A 280 34.44 12.70 14.58
C GLY A 280 35.83 12.11 14.25
#